data_2ac2a9b65d9a6fe60ff8de2ebb1f283c
#
_entry.id   2ac2a9b65d9a6fe60ff8de2ebb1f283c
#
_cell.length_a   1.000
_cell.length_b   1.000
_cell.length_c   1.000
_cell.angle_alpha   90.00
_cell.angle_beta   90.00
_cell.angle_gamma   90.00
#
_symmetry.space_group_name_H-M   'P 1'
#
loop_
_entity.id
_entity.type
_entity.pdbx_description
1 polymer ?
#
loop_
_entity_poly.entity_id
_entity_poly.type
_entity_poly.pdbx_seq_one_letter_code
_entity_poly.pdbx_strand_id
1 'polypeptide(L)'
;MAAGNPAVIVAGVRPDGPFCDYVAGQLAGLPGVRAVTLGGSRAAGTNRADSDWDFAVYYRGAFSPDDLRALGWSGTVFEIGGWGGGVFIGGAWLQVDGRKVDVHYRDLDDVDHHLAQARAGRFRIERLLFYLAGVPTYVVVAEIATNTVLFGDLERPAYPDALRAAAPPRWWGDALATLGYARGAYAARGRLTETAGTIAVAACQAAHAVLAAGGQWVTNEKTLLDRAGLRGVDGILAGLTPDAGRLAGAVDDAEALLRATAATQGLADGWNQAGAR
;
A
#
# COMPACT_ATOMS: atom_id res chain seq x y z
N MET A 1 14.99 -60.59 -12.25
CA MET A 1 15.33 -59.29 -12.87
C MET A 1 14.24 -58.29 -12.44
N ALA A 2 14.56 -57.44 -11.46
CA ALA A 2 13.65 -56.41 -10.94
C ALA A 2 13.90 -55.13 -11.73
N ALA A 3 12.87 -54.67 -12.43
CA ALA A 3 12.92 -53.40 -13.14
C ALA A 3 12.91 -52.22 -12.13
N GLY A 4 13.99 -51.46 -12.10
CA GLY A 4 14.09 -50.25 -11.28
C GLY A 4 13.14 -49.17 -11.79
N ASN A 5 12.34 -48.66 -10.89
CA ASN A 5 11.45 -47.53 -11.11
C ASN A 5 12.32 -46.27 -11.38
N PRO A 6 12.08 -45.46 -12.46
CA PRO A 6 12.86 -44.26 -12.66
C PRO A 6 12.54 -43.27 -11.56
N ALA A 7 13.58 -42.82 -10.86
CA ALA A 7 13.48 -41.76 -9.85
C ALA A 7 12.92 -40.49 -10.52
N VAL A 8 11.75 -40.06 -10.08
CA VAL A 8 11.21 -38.72 -10.39
C VAL A 8 12.18 -37.71 -9.77
N ILE A 9 12.98 -37.06 -10.60
CA ILE A 9 13.79 -35.91 -10.19
C ILE A 9 12.80 -34.81 -9.87
N VAL A 10 12.44 -34.64 -8.62
CA VAL A 10 11.79 -33.45 -8.13
C VAL A 10 12.80 -32.32 -8.33
N ALA A 11 12.55 -31.45 -9.28
CA ALA A 11 13.36 -30.24 -9.46
C ALA A 11 13.42 -29.52 -8.11
N GLY A 12 14.62 -29.46 -7.54
CA GLY A 12 14.82 -28.92 -6.19
C GLY A 12 14.36 -27.47 -6.16
N VAL A 13 13.54 -27.13 -5.17
CA VAL A 13 13.12 -25.74 -4.93
C VAL A 13 14.37 -24.88 -4.70
N ARG A 14 14.56 -23.80 -5.47
CA ARG A 14 15.70 -22.89 -5.31
C ARG A 14 15.69 -22.25 -3.91
N PRO A 15 16.84 -22.10 -3.23
CA PRO A 15 16.95 -21.25 -2.05
C PRO A 15 16.51 -19.82 -2.35
N ASP A 16 16.18 -19.04 -1.34
CA ASP A 16 15.57 -17.70 -1.50
C ASP A 16 16.41 -16.74 -2.36
N GLY A 17 17.72 -16.64 -2.12
CA GLY A 17 18.62 -15.80 -2.93
C GLY A 17 18.65 -16.20 -4.40
N PRO A 18 19.06 -17.44 -4.75
CA PRO A 18 19.03 -17.93 -6.13
C PRO A 18 17.65 -17.91 -6.80
N PHE A 19 16.56 -18.02 -6.01
CA PHE A 19 15.20 -17.87 -6.54
C PHE A 19 14.93 -16.41 -6.94
N CYS A 20 15.27 -15.47 -6.06
CA CYS A 20 15.13 -14.04 -6.32
C CYS A 20 15.91 -13.63 -7.57
N ASP A 21 17.16 -14.06 -7.67
CA ASP A 21 18.05 -13.77 -8.81
C ASP A 21 17.49 -14.36 -10.11
N TYR A 22 16.95 -15.57 -10.06
CA TYR A 22 16.33 -16.22 -11.21
C TYR A 22 15.12 -15.43 -11.72
N VAL A 23 14.16 -15.11 -10.82
CA VAL A 23 12.96 -14.37 -11.23
C VAL A 23 13.33 -12.97 -11.73
N ALA A 24 14.20 -12.27 -11.02
CA ALA A 24 14.67 -10.95 -11.44
C ALA A 24 15.35 -10.98 -12.81
N GLY A 25 16.18 -11.99 -13.08
CA GLY A 25 16.86 -12.17 -14.37
C GLY A 25 15.89 -12.42 -15.52
N GLN A 26 14.84 -13.24 -15.31
CA GLN A 26 13.80 -13.46 -16.31
C GLN A 26 13.01 -12.19 -16.61
N LEU A 27 12.60 -11.46 -15.58
CA LEU A 27 11.87 -10.21 -15.72
C LEU A 27 12.71 -9.10 -16.35
N ALA A 28 13.99 -9.03 -16.04
CA ALA A 28 14.93 -8.07 -16.63
C ALA A 28 15.15 -8.29 -18.13
N GLY A 29 15.01 -9.53 -18.60
CA GLY A 29 15.10 -9.90 -20.02
C GLY A 29 13.91 -9.49 -20.87
N LEU A 30 12.79 -9.05 -20.29
CA LEU A 30 11.60 -8.67 -21.02
C LEU A 30 11.81 -7.35 -21.80
N PRO A 31 11.27 -7.25 -23.04
CA PRO A 31 11.38 -6.03 -23.83
C PRO A 31 10.87 -4.80 -23.10
N GLY A 32 11.60 -3.69 -23.19
CA GLY A 32 11.24 -2.42 -22.57
C GLY A 32 11.52 -2.31 -21.08
N VAL A 33 11.80 -3.41 -20.37
CA VAL A 33 12.15 -3.36 -18.94
C VAL A 33 13.49 -2.66 -18.72
N ARG A 34 13.52 -1.72 -17.79
CA ARG A 34 14.69 -0.90 -17.42
C ARG A 34 15.20 -1.21 -16.02
N ALA A 35 14.27 -1.60 -15.13
CA ALA A 35 14.65 -2.03 -13.78
C ALA A 35 13.65 -3.07 -13.26
N VAL A 36 14.13 -3.90 -12.34
CA VAL A 36 13.34 -4.88 -11.58
C VAL A 36 13.61 -4.68 -10.11
N THR A 37 12.55 -4.69 -9.30
CA THR A 37 12.67 -4.53 -7.85
C THR A 37 11.96 -5.64 -7.10
N LEU A 38 12.40 -5.88 -5.88
CA LEU A 38 11.67 -6.62 -4.86
C LEU A 38 11.04 -5.62 -3.89
N GLY A 39 9.75 -5.75 -3.65
CA GLY A 39 8.97 -4.95 -2.74
C GLY A 39 8.44 -5.75 -1.55
N GLY A 40 7.37 -5.23 -0.95
CA GLY A 40 6.61 -5.91 0.08
C GLY A 40 7.38 -6.25 1.34
N SER A 41 6.91 -7.28 2.04
CA SER A 41 7.48 -7.71 3.32
C SER A 41 8.90 -8.25 3.18
N ARG A 42 9.27 -8.82 2.03
CA ARG A 42 10.61 -9.37 1.78
C ARG A 42 11.65 -8.27 1.62
N ALA A 43 11.32 -7.17 0.96
CA ALA A 43 12.21 -6.00 0.89
C ALA A 43 12.36 -5.32 2.26
N ALA A 44 11.30 -5.32 3.07
CA ALA A 44 11.30 -4.75 4.41
C ALA A 44 11.94 -5.65 5.48
N GLY A 45 12.30 -6.90 5.17
CA GLY A 45 12.82 -7.87 6.14
C GLY A 45 11.80 -8.32 7.20
N THR A 46 10.50 -8.19 6.92
CA THR A 46 9.40 -8.53 7.83
C THR A 46 8.58 -9.72 7.35
N ASN A 47 9.08 -10.43 6.33
CA ASN A 47 8.40 -11.54 5.71
C ASN A 47 8.33 -12.79 6.62
N ARG A 48 7.27 -13.55 6.43
CA ARG A 48 7.10 -14.90 6.94
C ARG A 48 7.54 -15.90 5.87
N ALA A 49 7.66 -17.18 6.24
CA ALA A 49 8.02 -18.22 5.29
C ALA A 49 7.01 -18.38 4.14
N ASP A 50 5.75 -18.09 4.39
CA ASP A 50 4.63 -18.16 3.46
C ASP A 50 4.31 -16.82 2.74
N SER A 51 5.11 -15.78 2.97
CA SER A 51 4.93 -14.47 2.31
C SER A 51 5.18 -14.57 0.81
N ASP A 52 4.32 -13.90 0.05
CA ASP A 52 4.45 -13.76 -1.40
C ASP A 52 5.75 -13.02 -1.78
N TRP A 53 6.14 -13.14 -3.04
CA TRP A 53 7.28 -12.45 -3.62
C TRP A 53 6.76 -11.31 -4.48
N ASP A 54 6.86 -10.08 -3.97
CA ASP A 54 6.36 -8.86 -4.62
C ASP A 54 7.43 -8.25 -5.53
N PHE A 55 7.42 -8.58 -6.81
CA PHE A 55 8.30 -7.94 -7.81
C PHE A 55 7.59 -6.78 -8.50
N ALA A 56 8.37 -5.82 -9.00
CA ALA A 56 7.87 -4.84 -9.95
C ALA A 56 8.82 -4.73 -11.14
N VAL A 57 8.24 -4.65 -12.33
CA VAL A 57 8.95 -4.35 -13.57
C VAL A 57 8.74 -2.87 -13.91
N TYR A 58 9.83 -2.14 -13.99
CA TYR A 58 9.85 -0.75 -14.42
C TYR A 58 10.25 -0.70 -15.88
N TYR A 59 9.36 -0.21 -16.72
CA TYR A 59 9.56 -0.23 -18.16
C TYR A 59 9.40 1.15 -18.78
N ARG A 60 9.90 1.30 -20.00
CA ARG A 60 9.66 2.49 -20.83
C ARG A 60 9.45 2.03 -22.29
N GLY A 61 8.34 2.45 -22.88
CA GLY A 61 7.99 2.08 -24.26
C GLY A 61 7.40 0.67 -24.38
N ALA A 62 8.02 -0.20 -25.15
CA ALA A 62 7.43 -1.43 -25.70
C ALA A 62 7.33 -2.64 -24.74
N PHE A 63 6.92 -2.47 -23.49
CA PHE A 63 6.59 -3.61 -22.61
C PHE A 63 5.22 -4.18 -22.98
N SER A 64 5.13 -5.52 -23.09
CA SER A 64 3.88 -6.24 -23.33
C SER A 64 3.66 -7.33 -22.26
N PRO A 65 2.44 -7.44 -21.70
CA PRO A 65 2.08 -8.59 -20.85
C PRO A 65 2.24 -9.95 -21.56
N ASP A 66 2.17 -10.01 -22.90
CA ASP A 66 2.41 -11.24 -23.65
C ASP A 66 3.84 -11.75 -23.51
N ASP A 67 4.82 -10.85 -23.40
CA ASP A 67 6.21 -11.24 -23.17
C ASP A 67 6.37 -11.91 -21.79
N LEU A 68 5.63 -11.44 -20.78
CA LEU A 68 5.60 -12.09 -19.46
C LEU A 68 4.90 -13.45 -19.52
N ARG A 69 3.80 -13.58 -20.30
CA ARG A 69 3.12 -14.88 -20.54
C ARG A 69 4.05 -15.89 -21.20
N ALA A 70 4.90 -15.43 -22.11
CA ALA A 70 5.85 -16.27 -22.84
C ALA A 70 6.92 -16.92 -21.95
N LEU A 71 7.13 -16.44 -20.69
CA LEU A 71 7.98 -17.11 -19.71
C LEU A 71 7.42 -18.47 -19.25
N GLY A 72 6.14 -18.76 -19.52
CA GLY A 72 5.50 -20.04 -19.24
C GLY A 72 5.22 -20.32 -17.76
N TRP A 73 5.31 -19.32 -16.89
CA TRP A 73 4.93 -19.44 -15.47
C TRP A 73 3.42 -19.58 -15.33
N SER A 74 2.96 -20.49 -14.46
CA SER A 74 1.53 -20.68 -14.23
C SER A 74 0.94 -19.51 -13.42
N GLY A 75 -0.32 -19.16 -13.73
CA GLY A 75 -1.02 -18.09 -13.03
C GLY A 75 -1.80 -17.18 -13.96
N THR A 76 -2.05 -15.95 -13.52
CA THR A 76 -2.81 -14.95 -14.26
C THR A 76 -1.93 -13.74 -14.58
N VAL A 77 -1.82 -13.39 -15.87
CA VAL A 77 -1.16 -12.16 -16.34
C VAL A 77 -2.24 -11.23 -16.85
N PHE A 78 -2.38 -10.08 -16.20
CA PHE A 78 -3.38 -9.07 -16.55
C PHE A 78 -2.84 -8.13 -17.65
N GLU A 79 -3.76 -7.53 -18.39
CA GLU A 79 -3.42 -6.47 -19.34
C GLU A 79 -3.02 -5.17 -18.62
N ILE A 80 -2.30 -4.29 -19.29
CA ILE A 80 -2.09 -2.93 -18.83
C ILE A 80 -3.46 -2.24 -18.75
N GLY A 81 -3.75 -1.64 -17.59
CA GLY A 81 -5.09 -1.13 -17.27
C GLY A 81 -6.04 -2.19 -16.69
N GLY A 82 -5.66 -3.47 -16.66
CA GLY A 82 -6.51 -4.59 -16.22
C GLY A 82 -6.93 -4.55 -14.75
N TRP A 83 -6.24 -3.77 -13.92
CA TRP A 83 -6.63 -3.51 -12.52
C TRP A 83 -7.47 -2.23 -12.34
N GLY A 84 -8.01 -1.68 -13.41
CA GLY A 84 -8.90 -0.52 -13.40
C GLY A 84 -8.21 0.83 -13.59
N GLY A 85 -6.89 0.84 -13.73
CA GLY A 85 -6.10 2.06 -13.91
C GLY A 85 -5.73 2.73 -12.58
N GLY A 86 -5.45 4.02 -12.62
CA GLY A 86 -4.88 4.76 -11.49
C GLY A 86 -3.43 4.38 -11.24
N VAL A 87 -3.00 4.35 -9.97
CA VAL A 87 -1.62 4.04 -9.60
C VAL A 87 -1.25 2.55 -9.73
N PHE A 88 -2.23 1.66 -9.86
CA PHE A 88 -2.03 0.23 -10.09
C PHE A 88 -2.61 -0.16 -11.45
N ILE A 89 -1.79 -0.06 -12.49
CA ILE A 89 -2.23 -0.25 -13.88
C ILE A 89 -2.36 -1.71 -14.29
N GLY A 90 -1.76 -2.64 -13.56
CA GLY A 90 -1.80 -4.07 -13.86
C GLY A 90 -0.62 -4.81 -13.29
N GLY A 91 -0.59 -6.11 -13.54
CA GLY A 91 0.42 -7.00 -13.02
C GLY A 91 0.15 -8.46 -13.35
N ALA A 92 0.76 -9.35 -12.59
CA ALA A 92 0.51 -10.78 -12.69
C ALA A 92 0.57 -11.44 -11.33
N TRP A 93 -0.25 -12.48 -11.14
CA TRP A 93 -0.25 -13.39 -10.00
C TRP A 93 0.19 -14.76 -10.47
N LEU A 94 1.40 -15.16 -10.10
CA LEU A 94 2.10 -16.29 -10.70
C LEU A 94 2.52 -17.30 -9.64
N GLN A 95 2.80 -18.51 -10.12
CA GLN A 95 3.45 -19.57 -9.37
C GLN A 95 4.78 -19.91 -10.06
N VAL A 96 5.87 -19.73 -9.37
CA VAL A 96 7.23 -20.04 -9.87
C VAL A 96 7.92 -20.91 -8.82
N ASP A 97 8.35 -22.12 -9.22
CA ASP A 97 8.93 -23.12 -8.34
C ASP A 97 8.09 -23.35 -7.05
N GLY A 98 6.75 -23.39 -7.21
CA GLY A 98 5.81 -23.59 -6.09
C GLY A 98 5.65 -22.38 -5.15
N ARG A 99 6.21 -21.22 -5.48
CA ARG A 99 6.10 -19.98 -4.70
C ARG A 99 5.18 -18.99 -5.40
N LYS A 100 4.43 -18.24 -4.61
CA LYS A 100 3.60 -17.14 -5.11
C LYS A 100 4.48 -15.94 -5.45
N VAL A 101 4.30 -15.44 -6.66
CA VAL A 101 5.02 -14.30 -7.22
C VAL A 101 4.01 -13.31 -7.76
N ASP A 102 4.00 -12.13 -7.20
CA ASP A 102 3.25 -10.99 -7.70
C ASP A 102 4.20 -10.10 -8.50
N VAL A 103 3.79 -9.70 -9.72
CA VAL A 103 4.56 -8.80 -10.57
C VAL A 103 3.72 -7.56 -10.85
N HIS A 104 4.16 -6.40 -10.40
CA HIS A 104 3.54 -5.11 -10.65
C HIS A 104 4.14 -4.44 -11.89
N TYR A 105 3.30 -3.86 -12.74
CA TYR A 105 3.75 -3.06 -13.89
C TYR A 105 3.90 -1.60 -13.47
N ARG A 106 5.03 -0.99 -13.83
CA ARG A 106 5.34 0.42 -13.53
C ARG A 106 5.92 1.08 -14.78
N ASP A 107 5.11 1.91 -15.43
CA ASP A 107 5.59 2.79 -16.49
C ASP A 107 6.48 3.87 -15.89
N LEU A 108 7.70 4.01 -16.38
CA LEU A 108 8.66 5.00 -15.86
C LEU A 108 8.22 6.45 -16.16
N ASP A 109 7.43 6.68 -17.20
CA ASP A 109 6.90 8.02 -17.47
C ASP A 109 5.85 8.40 -16.42
N ASP A 110 5.01 7.46 -15.96
CA ASP A 110 4.09 7.64 -14.85
C ASP A 110 4.84 7.81 -13.52
N VAL A 111 5.89 7.03 -13.29
CA VAL A 111 6.75 7.14 -12.10
C VAL A 111 7.37 8.54 -12.03
N ASP A 112 7.95 9.02 -13.12
CA ASP A 112 8.56 10.35 -13.23
C ASP A 112 7.51 11.45 -12.98
N HIS A 113 6.30 11.30 -13.54
CA HIS A 113 5.19 12.20 -13.29
C HIS A 113 4.83 12.26 -11.79
N HIS A 114 4.60 11.12 -11.15
CA HIS A 114 4.23 11.06 -9.74
C HIS A 114 5.34 11.56 -8.82
N LEU A 115 6.60 11.33 -9.16
CA LEU A 115 7.75 11.87 -8.44
C LEU A 115 7.77 13.42 -8.51
N ALA A 116 7.55 13.99 -9.70
CA ALA A 116 7.46 15.45 -9.87
C ALA A 116 6.28 16.04 -9.10
N GLN A 117 5.10 15.36 -9.10
CA GLN A 117 3.95 15.80 -8.31
C GLN A 117 4.25 15.76 -6.80
N ALA A 118 4.83 14.67 -6.29
CA ALA A 118 5.19 14.52 -4.88
C ALA A 118 6.21 15.59 -4.44
N ARG A 119 7.23 15.87 -5.24
CA ARG A 119 8.20 16.95 -5.00
C ARG A 119 7.56 18.34 -4.93
N ALA A 120 6.45 18.51 -5.62
CA ALA A 120 5.66 19.76 -5.58
C ALA A 120 4.53 19.74 -4.51
N GLY A 121 4.47 18.71 -3.67
CA GLY A 121 3.44 18.56 -2.65
C GLY A 121 2.05 18.24 -3.21
N ARG A 122 1.96 17.82 -4.45
CA ARG A 122 0.68 17.53 -5.11
C ARG A 122 0.42 16.02 -5.17
N PHE A 123 -0.80 15.62 -4.84
CA PHE A 123 -1.25 14.25 -4.93
C PHE A 123 -2.78 14.17 -4.95
N ARG A 124 -3.30 13.01 -5.31
CA ARG A 124 -4.70 12.62 -5.16
C ARG A 124 -4.80 11.40 -4.27
N ILE A 125 -5.97 11.16 -3.70
CA ILE A 125 -6.32 9.93 -3.00
C ILE A 125 -7.29 9.17 -3.91
N GLU A 126 -6.91 7.97 -4.29
CA GLU A 126 -7.70 7.11 -5.16
C GLU A 126 -8.39 6.03 -4.33
N ARG A 127 -9.65 5.72 -4.66
CA ARG A 127 -10.33 4.59 -4.05
C ARG A 127 -9.84 3.32 -4.72
N LEU A 128 -9.41 2.38 -3.90
CA LEU A 128 -8.95 1.08 -4.37
C LEU A 128 -9.52 -0.01 -3.49
N LEU A 129 -9.89 -1.15 -4.08
CA LEU A 129 -10.29 -2.34 -3.32
C LEU A 129 -9.17 -2.71 -2.34
N PHE A 130 -9.55 -3.20 -1.17
CA PHE A 130 -8.67 -3.63 -0.09
C PHE A 130 -7.96 -2.49 0.69
N TYR A 131 -8.25 -1.22 0.37
CA TYR A 131 -7.79 -0.05 1.12
C TYR A 131 -8.98 0.65 1.76
N LEU A 132 -8.93 0.87 3.08
CA LEU A 132 -10.00 1.54 3.81
C LEU A 132 -10.01 3.05 3.57
N ALA A 133 -8.85 3.69 3.68
CA ALA A 133 -8.72 5.13 3.47
C ALA A 133 -8.55 5.50 1.98
N GLY A 134 -8.22 4.52 1.15
CA GLY A 134 -7.76 4.71 -0.22
C GLY A 134 -6.24 4.82 -0.31
N VAL A 135 -5.72 4.97 -1.52
CA VAL A 135 -4.29 5.02 -1.80
C VAL A 135 -3.89 6.38 -2.34
N PRO A 136 -2.86 7.02 -1.76
CA PRO A 136 -2.35 8.27 -2.31
C PRO A 136 -1.53 8.01 -3.57
N THR A 137 -1.61 8.89 -4.57
CA THR A 137 -0.86 8.72 -5.83
C THR A 137 0.66 8.73 -5.64
N TYR A 138 1.18 9.25 -4.53
CA TYR A 138 2.59 9.15 -4.18
C TYR A 138 3.01 7.75 -3.66
N VAL A 139 2.10 6.76 -3.62
CA VAL A 139 2.47 5.37 -3.32
C VAL A 139 3.49 4.83 -4.32
N VAL A 140 3.40 5.27 -5.59
CA VAL A 140 4.38 4.92 -6.63
C VAL A 140 5.79 5.39 -6.24
N VAL A 141 5.89 6.58 -5.65
CA VAL A 141 7.15 7.13 -5.13
C VAL A 141 7.60 6.39 -3.86
N ALA A 142 6.67 6.05 -2.98
CA ALA A 142 6.96 5.24 -1.79
C ALA A 142 7.55 3.87 -2.16
N GLU A 143 7.04 3.25 -3.21
CA GLU A 143 7.56 1.96 -3.70
C GLU A 143 9.03 2.09 -4.15
N ILE A 144 9.37 3.04 -5.03
CA ILE A 144 10.77 3.22 -5.46
C ILE A 144 11.70 3.66 -4.32
N ALA A 145 11.18 4.34 -3.31
CA ALA A 145 11.96 4.76 -2.15
C ALA A 145 12.27 3.61 -1.18
N THR A 146 11.43 2.56 -1.13
CA THR A 146 11.50 1.52 -0.09
C THR A 146 11.80 0.12 -0.60
N ASN A 147 11.67 -0.14 -1.91
CA ASN A 147 11.97 -1.42 -2.51
C ASN A 147 13.48 -1.73 -2.55
N THR A 148 13.83 -2.97 -2.91
CA THR A 148 15.21 -3.37 -3.22
C THR A 148 15.36 -3.47 -4.73
N VAL A 149 16.26 -2.70 -5.33
CA VAL A 149 16.58 -2.79 -6.75
C VAL A 149 17.41 -4.06 -6.99
N LEU A 150 16.94 -4.92 -7.89
CA LEU A 150 17.59 -6.18 -8.27
C LEU A 150 18.26 -6.09 -9.63
N PHE A 151 17.74 -5.24 -10.52
CA PHE A 151 18.28 -4.99 -11.86
C PHE A 151 18.03 -3.54 -12.24
N GLY A 152 18.95 -2.96 -13.01
CA GLY A 152 18.84 -1.57 -13.47
C GLY A 152 19.16 -0.54 -12.40
N ASP A 153 18.76 0.70 -12.67
CA ASP A 153 18.94 1.82 -11.77
C ASP A 153 17.63 2.60 -11.63
N LEU A 154 17.27 2.92 -10.38
CA LEU A 154 16.10 3.72 -10.03
C LEU A 154 16.49 4.77 -9.00
N GLU A 155 15.99 5.98 -9.19
CA GLU A 155 16.11 7.02 -8.19
C GLU A 155 15.48 6.56 -6.86
N ARG A 156 16.17 6.83 -5.75
CA ARG A 156 15.69 6.58 -4.39
C ARG A 156 15.36 7.90 -3.69
N PRO A 157 14.15 8.42 -3.90
CA PRO A 157 13.79 9.73 -3.38
C PRO A 157 13.67 9.72 -1.86
N ALA A 158 14.26 10.74 -1.22
CA ALA A 158 13.89 11.12 0.12
C ALA A 158 12.44 11.61 0.15
N TYR A 159 11.81 11.60 1.35
CA TYR A 159 10.45 12.12 1.48
C TYR A 159 10.45 13.63 1.24
N PRO A 160 9.73 14.16 0.22
CA PRO A 160 9.79 15.58 -0.13
C PRO A 160 9.19 16.48 0.96
N ASP A 161 9.87 17.59 1.29
CA ASP A 161 9.37 18.54 2.29
C ASP A 161 8.02 19.16 1.89
N ALA A 162 7.82 19.45 0.60
CA ALA A 162 6.53 19.95 0.11
C ALA A 162 5.40 18.92 0.33
N LEU A 163 5.67 17.62 0.17
CA LEU A 163 4.70 16.57 0.45
C LEU A 163 4.46 16.42 1.96
N ARG A 164 5.52 16.55 2.78
CA ARG A 164 5.42 16.56 4.25
C ARG A 164 4.57 17.72 4.76
N ALA A 165 4.57 18.85 4.06
CA ALA A 165 3.72 19.98 4.39
C ALA A 165 2.27 19.80 3.90
N ALA A 166 2.06 19.19 2.73
CA ALA A 166 0.76 19.13 2.08
C ALA A 166 -0.09 17.91 2.47
N ALA A 167 0.53 16.73 2.63
CA ALA A 167 -0.20 15.48 2.85
C ALA A 167 -0.88 15.39 4.23
N PRO A 168 -0.23 15.77 5.35
CA PRO A 168 -0.84 15.66 6.66
C PRO A 168 -2.15 16.43 6.82
N PRO A 169 -2.25 17.73 6.50
CA PRO A 169 -3.49 18.47 6.69
C PRO A 169 -4.63 17.93 5.81
N ARG A 170 -4.32 17.41 4.63
CA ARG A 170 -5.32 16.80 3.76
C ARG A 170 -5.90 15.52 4.39
N TRP A 171 -5.05 14.59 4.79
CA TRP A 171 -5.47 13.34 5.41
C TRP A 171 -6.19 13.57 6.74
N TRP A 172 -5.70 14.51 7.53
CA TRP A 172 -6.31 14.87 8.81
C TRP A 172 -7.70 15.48 8.63
N GLY A 173 -7.85 16.39 7.67
CA GLY A 173 -9.16 16.97 7.33
C GLY A 173 -10.17 15.91 6.91
N ASP A 174 -9.74 14.95 6.08
CA ASP A 174 -10.58 13.84 5.65
C ASP A 174 -11.00 12.96 6.86
N ALA A 175 -10.09 12.69 7.81
CA ALA A 175 -10.40 11.93 9.02
C ALA A 175 -11.45 12.61 9.91
N LEU A 176 -11.29 13.91 10.16
CA LEU A 176 -12.24 14.67 10.97
C LEU A 176 -13.60 14.81 10.29
N ALA A 177 -13.62 15.01 8.96
CA ALA A 177 -14.86 15.04 8.19
C ALA A 177 -15.59 13.69 8.23
N THR A 178 -14.84 12.57 8.15
CA THR A 178 -15.38 11.22 8.24
C THR A 178 -16.02 10.98 9.62
N LEU A 179 -15.36 11.35 10.72
CA LEU A 179 -15.93 11.23 12.08
C LEU A 179 -17.12 12.16 12.28
N GLY A 180 -17.06 13.41 11.78
CA GLY A 180 -18.17 14.35 11.84
C GLY A 180 -19.42 13.81 11.16
N TYR A 181 -19.24 13.20 9.97
CA TYR A 181 -20.34 12.54 9.25
C TYR A 181 -20.88 11.32 10.03
N ALA A 182 -19.98 10.49 10.58
CA ALA A 182 -20.35 9.34 11.40
C ALA A 182 -21.24 9.75 12.58
N ARG A 183 -20.86 10.82 13.27
CA ARG A 183 -21.60 11.35 14.44
C ARG A 183 -23.03 11.76 14.05
N GLY A 184 -23.18 12.57 13.00
CA GLY A 184 -24.48 13.14 12.62
C GLY A 184 -25.38 12.18 11.86
N ALA A 185 -24.81 11.38 10.94
CA ALA A 185 -25.59 10.56 10.04
C ALA A 185 -25.87 9.15 10.57
N TYR A 186 -24.92 8.53 11.29
CA TYR A 186 -24.98 7.14 11.67
C TYR A 186 -25.16 6.91 13.18
N ALA A 187 -24.24 7.41 13.99
CA ALA A 187 -24.26 7.19 15.44
C ALA A 187 -25.57 7.69 16.07
N ALA A 188 -26.01 8.90 15.74
CA ALA A 188 -27.26 9.48 16.22
C ALA A 188 -28.52 8.65 15.90
N ARG A 189 -28.41 7.67 14.98
CA ARG A 189 -29.50 6.77 14.56
C ARG A 189 -29.27 5.32 14.97
N GLY A 190 -28.29 5.02 15.83
CA GLY A 190 -27.96 3.65 16.25
C GLY A 190 -27.43 2.75 15.14
N ARG A 191 -26.84 3.33 14.08
CA ARG A 191 -26.30 2.60 12.92
C ARG A 191 -24.92 2.04 13.22
N LEU A 192 -24.89 0.85 13.83
CA LEU A 192 -23.66 0.20 14.28
C LEU A 192 -22.63 -0.03 13.18
N THR A 193 -23.03 -0.68 12.10
CA THR A 193 -22.12 -1.08 11.01
C THR A 193 -21.48 0.12 10.34
N GLU A 194 -22.28 1.12 10.01
CA GLU A 194 -21.81 2.32 9.34
C GLU A 194 -20.91 3.16 10.27
N THR A 195 -21.25 3.23 11.57
CA THR A 195 -20.41 3.92 12.57
C THR A 195 -19.07 3.20 12.72
N ALA A 196 -19.05 1.88 12.86
CA ALA A 196 -17.83 1.09 12.95
C ALA A 196 -16.94 1.27 11.72
N GLY A 197 -17.52 1.15 10.53
CA GLY A 197 -16.81 1.32 9.26
C GLY A 197 -16.20 2.71 9.10
N THR A 198 -16.94 3.76 9.47
CA THR A 198 -16.43 5.14 9.38
C THR A 198 -15.36 5.45 10.41
N ILE A 199 -15.44 4.92 11.64
CA ILE A 199 -14.34 5.01 12.64
C ILE A 199 -13.08 4.35 12.10
N ALA A 200 -13.18 3.15 11.52
CA ALA A 200 -12.03 2.45 10.94
C ALA A 200 -11.39 3.24 9.80
N VAL A 201 -12.20 3.80 8.88
CA VAL A 201 -11.72 4.65 7.79
C VAL A 201 -11.01 5.90 8.33
N ALA A 202 -11.62 6.60 9.29
CA ALA A 202 -11.03 7.81 9.89
C ALA A 202 -9.70 7.51 10.58
N ALA A 203 -9.58 6.37 11.27
CA ALA A 203 -8.33 5.94 11.89
C ALA A 203 -7.23 5.71 10.84
N CYS A 204 -7.53 5.07 9.71
CA CYS A 204 -6.58 4.89 8.62
C CYS A 204 -6.19 6.23 7.98
N GLN A 205 -7.13 7.15 7.76
CA GLN A 205 -6.85 8.50 7.27
C GLN A 205 -5.92 9.27 8.23
N ALA A 206 -6.21 9.24 9.53
CA ALA A 206 -5.36 9.88 10.54
C ALA A 206 -3.96 9.24 10.61
N ALA A 207 -3.87 7.93 10.44
CA ALA A 207 -2.59 7.23 10.38
C ALA A 207 -1.72 7.67 9.19
N HIS A 208 -2.33 7.86 8.01
CA HIS A 208 -1.63 8.49 6.88
C HIS A 208 -1.14 9.90 7.21
N ALA A 209 -1.95 10.72 7.90
CA ALA A 209 -1.53 12.05 8.31
C ALA A 209 -0.31 12.02 9.23
N VAL A 210 -0.34 11.17 10.25
CA VAL A 210 0.75 11.01 11.23
C VAL A 210 2.04 10.58 10.54
N LEU A 211 1.98 9.54 9.69
CA LEU A 211 3.17 9.02 9.02
C LEU A 211 3.73 10.00 7.98
N ALA A 212 2.86 10.70 7.25
CA ALA A 212 3.26 11.71 6.28
C ALA A 212 3.99 12.89 6.97
N ALA A 213 3.52 13.32 8.13
CA ALA A 213 4.19 14.36 8.92
C ALA A 213 5.56 13.93 9.42
N GLY A 214 5.71 12.68 9.81
CA GLY A 214 7.00 12.07 10.11
C GLY A 214 7.89 11.82 8.89
N GLY A 215 7.43 12.13 7.67
CA GLY A 215 8.16 11.85 6.42
C GLY A 215 8.34 10.35 6.17
N GLN A 216 7.39 9.55 6.60
CA GLN A 216 7.44 8.09 6.46
C GLN A 216 6.62 7.63 5.26
N TRP A 217 7.26 6.85 4.39
CA TRP A 217 6.59 6.24 3.26
C TRP A 217 5.62 5.13 3.69
N VAL A 218 4.48 5.08 3.02
CA VAL A 218 3.44 4.05 3.20
C VAL A 218 3.13 3.44 1.84
N THR A 219 3.27 2.12 1.71
CA THR A 219 2.98 1.37 0.48
C THR A 219 1.70 0.54 0.58
N ASN A 220 1.19 0.30 1.80
CA ASN A 220 -0.06 -0.41 2.04
C ASN A 220 -0.60 -0.12 3.45
N GLU A 221 -1.83 -0.55 3.73
CA GLU A 221 -2.48 -0.33 5.03
C GLU A 221 -2.28 -1.47 6.05
N LYS A 222 -1.58 -2.57 5.70
CA LYS A 222 -1.46 -3.77 6.57
C LYS A 222 -0.86 -3.46 7.95
N THR A 223 0.10 -2.53 8.02
CA THR A 223 0.77 -2.10 9.25
C THR A 223 0.54 -0.63 9.59
N LEU A 224 -0.40 0.02 8.90
CA LEU A 224 -0.60 1.47 8.96
C LEU A 224 -0.91 1.95 10.38
N LEU A 225 -1.90 1.34 11.04
CA LEU A 225 -2.33 1.71 12.39
C LEU A 225 -1.26 1.40 13.44
N ASP A 226 -0.53 0.29 13.30
CA ASP A 226 0.58 -0.07 14.20
C ASP A 226 1.68 0.98 14.13
N ARG A 227 2.11 1.33 12.92
CA ARG A 227 3.17 2.32 12.69
C ARG A 227 2.80 3.72 13.17
N ALA A 228 1.51 4.09 13.08
CA ALA A 228 0.99 5.37 13.54
C ALA A 228 0.66 5.39 15.05
N GLY A 229 0.70 4.25 15.75
CA GLY A 229 0.32 4.16 17.16
C GLY A 229 -1.19 4.27 17.41
N LEU A 230 -2.02 3.90 16.42
CA LEU A 230 -3.48 4.06 16.46
C LEU A 230 -4.26 2.76 16.71
N ARG A 231 -3.59 1.66 17.07
CA ARG A 231 -4.27 0.39 17.38
C ARG A 231 -5.23 0.44 18.57
N GLY A 232 -5.19 1.47 19.39
CA GLY A 232 -6.20 1.71 20.43
C GLY A 232 -7.63 1.78 19.88
N VAL A 233 -7.80 2.09 18.59
CA VAL A 233 -9.11 2.08 17.91
C VAL A 233 -9.78 0.71 17.95
N ASP A 234 -9.03 -0.38 17.96
CA ASP A 234 -9.57 -1.75 18.01
C ASP A 234 -10.41 -1.97 19.29
N GLY A 235 -9.97 -1.40 20.43
CA GLY A 235 -10.72 -1.45 21.69
C GLY A 235 -12.04 -0.66 21.63
N ILE A 236 -12.04 0.49 20.97
CA ILE A 236 -13.26 1.28 20.72
C ILE A 236 -14.25 0.49 19.89
N LEU A 237 -13.78 -0.10 18.77
CA LEU A 237 -14.61 -0.91 17.89
C LEU A 237 -15.18 -2.16 18.57
N ALA A 238 -14.38 -2.83 19.39
CA ALA A 238 -14.81 -4.01 20.13
C ALA A 238 -15.92 -3.72 21.18
N GLY A 239 -16.01 -2.48 21.67
CA GLY A 239 -17.02 -2.04 22.64
C GLY A 239 -18.33 -1.53 22.01
N LEU A 240 -18.47 -1.52 20.70
CA LEU A 240 -19.64 -0.96 20.02
C LEU A 240 -20.92 -1.77 20.28
N THR A 241 -22.02 -1.07 20.49
CA THR A 241 -23.38 -1.62 20.58
C THR A 241 -24.34 -0.72 19.79
N PRO A 242 -25.50 -1.23 19.31
CA PRO A 242 -26.44 -0.46 18.48
C PRO A 242 -27.29 0.53 19.33
N ASP A 243 -26.65 1.24 20.25
CA ASP A 243 -27.23 2.30 21.05
C ASP A 243 -26.68 3.65 20.59
N ALA A 244 -27.56 4.61 20.30
CA ALA A 244 -27.16 5.89 19.73
C ALA A 244 -26.21 6.68 20.63
N GLY A 245 -26.43 6.65 21.95
CA GLY A 245 -25.56 7.35 22.91
C GLY A 245 -24.17 6.71 23.00
N ARG A 246 -24.10 5.37 23.03
CA ARG A 246 -22.83 4.64 23.02
C ARG A 246 -22.07 4.80 21.72
N LEU A 247 -22.77 4.80 20.57
CA LEU A 247 -22.14 5.03 19.27
C LEU A 247 -21.61 6.47 19.16
N ALA A 248 -22.35 7.47 19.66
CA ALA A 248 -21.85 8.84 19.71
C ALA A 248 -20.59 8.96 20.58
N GLY A 249 -20.63 8.38 21.80
CA GLY A 249 -19.46 8.33 22.69
C GLY A 249 -18.26 7.65 22.03
N ALA A 250 -18.46 6.54 21.30
CA ALA A 250 -17.38 5.86 20.59
C ALA A 250 -16.75 6.71 19.47
N VAL A 251 -17.53 7.55 18.78
CA VAL A 251 -17.00 8.51 17.81
C VAL A 251 -16.17 9.59 18.52
N ASP A 252 -16.62 10.06 19.69
CA ASP A 252 -15.89 11.04 20.49
C ASP A 252 -14.58 10.45 21.04
N ASP A 253 -14.60 9.21 21.53
CA ASP A 253 -13.42 8.48 21.99
C ASP A 253 -12.42 8.25 20.84
N ALA A 254 -12.92 7.90 19.65
CA ALA A 254 -12.06 7.77 18.46
C ALA A 254 -11.41 9.11 18.12
N GLU A 255 -12.16 10.21 18.07
CA GLU A 255 -11.59 11.53 17.81
C GLU A 255 -10.55 11.92 18.87
N ALA A 256 -10.81 11.67 20.13
CA ALA A 256 -9.88 11.93 21.22
C ALA A 256 -8.57 11.14 21.07
N LEU A 257 -8.66 9.84 20.71
CA LEU A 257 -7.50 8.99 20.43
C LEU A 257 -6.68 9.55 19.27
N LEU A 258 -7.33 9.90 18.14
CA LEU A 258 -6.63 10.46 16.98
C LEU A 258 -5.91 11.75 17.33
N ARG A 259 -6.56 12.67 18.06
CA ARG A 259 -5.97 13.95 18.48
C ARG A 259 -4.80 13.75 19.46
N ALA A 260 -4.94 12.86 20.44
CA ALA A 260 -3.86 12.54 21.37
C ALA A 260 -2.62 11.99 20.65
N THR A 261 -2.83 11.08 19.69
CA THR A 261 -1.73 10.51 18.89
C THR A 261 -1.08 11.57 18.01
N ALA A 262 -1.85 12.43 17.35
CA ALA A 262 -1.31 13.54 16.56
C ALA A 262 -0.48 14.51 17.44
N ALA A 263 -0.94 14.84 18.64
CA ALA A 263 -0.23 15.72 19.56
C ALA A 263 1.15 15.17 19.97
N THR A 264 1.26 13.84 20.20
CA THR A 264 2.56 13.20 20.53
C THR A 264 3.58 13.29 19.41
N GLN A 265 3.12 13.51 18.17
CA GLN A 265 3.97 13.69 16.99
C GLN A 265 4.22 15.17 16.63
N GLY A 266 3.81 16.10 17.52
CA GLY A 266 3.97 17.53 17.29
C GLY A 266 3.02 18.13 16.25
N LEU A 267 1.90 17.45 15.95
CA LEU A 267 1.01 17.78 14.84
C LEU A 267 -0.25 18.56 15.23
N ALA A 268 -0.48 18.78 16.55
CA ALA A 268 -1.81 19.16 17.08
C ALA A 268 -2.26 20.58 16.75
N ASP A 269 -1.38 21.56 16.57
CA ASP A 269 -1.77 22.98 16.59
C ASP A 269 -1.93 23.63 15.21
N GLY A 270 -1.36 23.05 14.15
CA GLY A 270 -1.34 23.66 12.81
C GLY A 270 -2.51 23.27 11.89
N TRP A 271 -3.18 22.14 12.15
CA TRP A 271 -4.15 21.57 11.18
C TRP A 271 -5.62 21.88 11.48
N ASN A 272 -5.92 22.34 12.69
CA ASN A 272 -7.29 22.69 13.07
C ASN A 272 -7.90 23.88 12.30
N GLN A 273 -7.11 24.64 11.55
CA GLN A 273 -7.59 25.81 10.83
C GLN A 273 -7.85 25.56 9.32
N ALA A 274 -7.42 24.45 8.76
CA ALA A 274 -7.55 24.18 7.32
C ALA A 274 -8.91 23.58 6.92
N GLY A 275 -9.71 23.10 7.84
CA GLY A 275 -11.01 22.44 7.60
C GLY A 275 -12.24 23.33 7.67
N ALA A 276 -12.09 24.64 7.86
CA ALA A 276 -13.20 25.58 8.08
C ALA A 276 -13.42 26.56 6.91
N ARG A 277 -13.09 26.15 5.67
CA ARG A 277 -13.44 26.94 4.48
C ARG A 277 -14.13 26.12 3.43
#